data_c724ac5be559b6d3f650493a3ad937ed
#
_entry.id   c724ac5be559b6d3f650493a3ad937ed
#
_cell.length_a   1.000
_cell.length_b   1.000
_cell.length_c   1.000
_cell.angle_alpha   90.00
_cell.angle_beta   90.00
_cell.angle_gamma   90.00
#
_symmetry.space_group_name_H-M   'P 1'
#
loop_
_entity.id
_entity.type
_entity.pdbx_description
1 polymer ?
#
loop_
_entity_poly.entity_id
_entity_poly.type
_entity_poly.pdbx_seq_one_letter_code
_entity_poly.pdbx_strand_id
1 'polypeptide(L)'
;MESARLLAVVLSFLYRLVHRAFGALKLARRDAIAKDAEILVLRHQVAVLRRQVGRARFTWSDRALIALLAGLVPRERWTAFLVTPKTILDGHRRLLARRWTYPHRRPGRPPLGRETVELIVRLARENPRWGYLRIVGELRKLGVTVSKGSVATVLARHGLPPAPRREGPTWSQFLSAQAKGILATDFFHVDSVTLRRYYVLFVIEVDSRVVHLLGVTTNPAMAWVVQRARNFTSDLEDAGRRFRFLIRNRDTKFTASFDEVFKAIGISAIATPVRSPKANAFAERFVRTVRDDCPDHLLIYSMCHLQAVLADHVRHYNEARPHRGRKLATPLPRHDQPRTGEICRRDVLGDIIYEYDRAA
;
A
#
# COMPACT_ATOMS: atom_id res chain seq x y z
N MET A 1 0.19 35.91 10.37
CA MET A 1 1.55 35.57 10.87
C MET A 1 2.10 34.29 10.27
N GLU A 2 1.28 33.27 10.02
CA GLU A 2 1.71 31.97 9.46
C GLU A 2 2.13 32.07 7.98
N SER A 3 1.44 32.88 7.18
CA SER A 3 1.76 33.06 5.76
C SER A 3 3.12 33.73 5.53
N ALA A 4 3.54 34.66 6.39
CA ALA A 4 4.84 35.32 6.32
C ALA A 4 5.99 34.37 6.70
N ARG A 5 5.77 33.45 7.64
CA ARG A 5 6.74 32.40 7.99
C ARG A 5 6.90 31.37 6.88
N LEU A 6 5.79 30.99 6.22
CA LEU A 6 5.82 30.09 5.07
C LEU A 6 6.57 30.71 3.89
N LEU A 7 6.34 31.99 3.62
CA LEU A 7 7.04 32.74 2.57
C LEU A 7 8.54 32.85 2.83
N ALA A 8 8.93 33.15 4.07
CA ALA A 8 10.34 33.20 4.47
C ALA A 8 11.04 31.85 4.35
N VAL A 9 10.37 30.76 4.68
CA VAL A 9 10.90 29.39 4.52
C VAL A 9 11.05 29.03 3.04
N VAL A 10 10.07 29.35 2.20
CA VAL A 10 10.11 29.09 0.75
C VAL A 10 11.20 29.94 0.09
N LEU A 11 11.32 31.21 0.43
CA LEU A 11 12.40 32.10 -0.05
C LEU A 11 13.79 31.61 0.38
N SER A 12 13.95 31.18 1.62
CA SER A 12 15.21 30.61 2.11
C SER A 12 15.56 29.30 1.38
N PHE A 13 14.55 28.47 1.09
CA PHE A 13 14.75 27.24 0.31
C PHE A 13 15.14 27.55 -1.14
N LEU A 14 14.43 28.48 -1.78
CA LEU A 14 14.71 28.90 -3.16
C LEU A 14 16.11 29.52 -3.27
N TYR A 15 16.49 30.39 -2.36
CA TYR A 15 17.84 30.99 -2.30
C TYR A 15 18.92 29.92 -2.17
N ARG A 16 18.75 28.97 -1.24
CA ARG A 16 19.70 27.86 -1.06
C ARG A 16 19.77 26.95 -2.28
N LEU A 17 18.63 26.70 -2.95
CA LEU A 17 18.56 25.89 -4.17
C LEU A 17 19.30 26.60 -5.33
N VAL A 18 19.05 27.88 -5.54
CA VAL A 18 19.69 28.70 -6.59
C VAL A 18 21.21 28.80 -6.33
N HIS A 19 21.61 29.10 -5.10
CA HIS A 19 23.03 29.19 -4.73
C HIS A 19 23.76 27.85 -4.96
N ARG A 20 23.11 26.71 -4.69
CA ARG A 20 23.69 25.39 -4.94
C ARG A 20 23.64 24.99 -6.41
N ALA A 21 22.63 25.40 -7.18
CA ALA A 21 22.59 25.20 -8.63
C ALA A 21 23.74 25.95 -9.32
N PHE A 22 24.06 27.19 -8.88
CA PHE A 22 25.24 27.93 -9.35
C PHE A 22 26.55 27.24 -8.96
N GLY A 23 26.63 26.66 -7.75
CA GLY A 23 27.76 25.85 -7.30
C GLY A 23 27.95 24.60 -8.17
N ALA A 24 26.87 23.89 -8.46
CA ALA A 24 26.87 22.69 -9.32
C ALA A 24 27.29 23.02 -10.78
N LEU A 25 26.87 24.17 -11.30
CA LEU A 25 27.24 24.61 -12.65
C LEU A 25 28.74 24.95 -12.73
N LYS A 26 29.31 25.57 -11.68
CA LYS A 26 30.77 25.79 -11.57
C LYS A 26 31.54 24.48 -11.46
N LEU A 27 30.99 23.50 -10.73
CA LEU A 27 31.60 22.18 -10.55
C LEU A 27 31.60 21.35 -11.85
N ALA A 28 30.59 21.49 -12.71
CA ALA A 28 30.50 20.79 -13.98
C ALA A 28 31.64 21.14 -14.96
N ARG A 29 32.28 22.29 -14.76
CA ARG A 29 33.37 22.79 -15.63
C ARG A 29 34.79 22.49 -15.09
N ARG A 30 34.93 21.79 -13.97
CA ARG A 30 36.23 21.44 -13.37
C ARG A 30 36.68 20.05 -13.83
N ASP A 31 38.00 19.84 -13.94
CA ASP A 31 38.60 18.55 -14.21
C ASP A 31 38.23 17.49 -13.16
N ALA A 32 38.11 16.22 -13.56
CA ALA A 32 37.73 15.12 -12.68
C ALA A 32 38.65 15.01 -11.44
N ILE A 33 39.93 15.20 -11.61
CA ILE A 33 40.93 15.14 -10.54
C ILE A 33 40.70 16.25 -9.48
N ALA A 34 40.38 17.47 -9.93
CA ALA A 34 40.05 18.57 -9.02
C ALA A 34 38.76 18.32 -8.23
N LYS A 35 37.78 17.69 -8.83
CA LYS A 35 36.53 17.29 -8.15
C LYS A 35 36.78 16.22 -7.09
N ASP A 36 37.57 15.23 -7.41
CA ASP A 36 37.91 14.15 -6.47
C ASP A 36 38.72 14.65 -5.29
N ALA A 37 39.70 15.57 -5.53
CA ALA A 37 40.43 16.23 -4.46
C ALA A 37 39.54 17.07 -3.55
N GLU A 38 38.60 17.85 -4.11
CA GLU A 38 37.64 18.65 -3.34
C GLU A 38 36.71 17.74 -2.49
N ILE A 39 36.24 16.61 -3.05
CA ILE A 39 35.45 15.61 -2.32
C ILE A 39 36.24 15.02 -1.14
N LEU A 40 37.52 14.71 -1.33
CA LEU A 40 38.38 14.20 -0.24
C LEU A 40 38.57 15.20 0.87
N VAL A 41 38.85 16.49 0.52
CA VAL A 41 38.95 17.56 1.50
C VAL A 41 37.65 17.75 2.26
N LEU A 42 36.51 17.81 1.58
CA LEU A 42 35.21 17.95 2.21
C LEU A 42 34.88 16.76 3.13
N ARG A 43 35.21 15.54 2.74
CA ARG A 43 35.06 14.35 3.58
C ARG A 43 35.91 14.42 4.82
N HIS A 44 37.15 14.90 4.71
CA HIS A 44 38.03 15.09 5.86
C HIS A 44 37.49 16.16 6.81
N GLN A 45 37.05 17.31 6.29
CA GLN A 45 36.42 18.37 7.10
C GLN A 45 35.16 17.86 7.82
N VAL A 46 34.33 17.10 7.16
CA VAL A 46 33.13 16.44 7.77
C VAL A 46 33.58 15.47 8.87
N ALA A 47 34.64 14.70 8.68
CA ALA A 47 35.15 13.77 9.68
C ALA A 47 35.70 14.50 10.92
N VAL A 48 36.36 15.66 10.74
CA VAL A 48 36.81 16.52 11.83
C VAL A 48 35.63 17.13 12.59
N LEU A 49 34.65 17.69 11.87
CA LEU A 49 33.41 18.23 12.46
C LEU A 49 32.59 17.19 13.23
N ARG A 50 32.57 15.96 12.76
CA ARG A 50 31.90 14.83 13.46
C ARG A 50 32.53 14.53 14.83
N ARG A 51 33.81 14.73 14.98
CA ARG A 51 34.51 14.55 16.27
C ARG A 51 34.24 15.70 17.24
N GLN A 52 33.97 16.90 16.72
CA GLN A 52 33.74 18.11 17.53
C GLN A 52 32.26 18.29 17.90
N VAL A 53 31.33 17.87 17.03
CA VAL A 53 29.87 18.04 17.21
C VAL A 53 29.22 16.68 17.35
N GLY A 54 28.78 16.33 18.54
CA GLY A 54 28.24 14.99 18.84
C GLY A 54 27.01 14.59 17.99
N ARG A 55 26.12 15.53 17.64
CA ARG A 55 24.97 15.25 16.77
C ARG A 55 24.56 16.50 15.98
N ALA A 56 24.66 16.43 14.67
CA ALA A 56 24.22 17.50 13.79
C ALA A 56 22.68 17.66 13.85
N ARG A 57 22.20 18.89 14.02
CA ARG A 57 20.77 19.23 13.98
C ARG A 57 20.41 19.72 12.59
N PHE A 58 19.68 18.90 11.83
CA PHE A 58 19.20 19.25 10.50
C PHE A 58 17.87 19.95 10.56
N THR A 59 17.75 21.07 9.84
CA THR A 59 16.47 21.73 9.59
C THR A 59 15.61 20.89 8.63
N TRP A 60 14.34 21.23 8.51
CA TRP A 60 13.44 20.52 7.58
C TRP A 60 13.93 20.65 6.11
N SER A 61 14.41 21.83 5.70
CA SER A 61 14.97 22.08 4.36
C SER A 61 16.22 21.25 4.09
N ASP A 62 17.08 21.06 5.07
CA ASP A 62 18.29 20.23 4.92
C ASP A 62 17.93 18.76 4.70
N ARG A 63 16.92 18.26 5.43
CA ARG A 63 16.46 16.88 5.29
C ARG A 63 15.80 16.63 3.93
N ALA A 64 14.99 17.58 3.45
CA ALA A 64 14.37 17.50 2.14
C ALA A 64 15.41 17.46 1.01
N LEU A 65 16.43 18.32 1.12
CA LEU A 65 17.53 18.37 0.15
C LEU A 65 18.36 17.08 0.17
N ILE A 66 18.69 16.56 1.36
CA ILE A 66 19.40 15.28 1.47
C ILE A 66 18.59 14.14 0.88
N ALA A 67 17.28 14.09 1.13
CA ALA A 67 16.39 13.07 0.56
C ALA A 67 16.35 13.14 -0.97
N LEU A 68 16.31 14.35 -1.54
CA LEU A 68 16.34 14.56 -2.98
C LEU A 68 17.68 14.10 -3.60
N LEU A 69 18.81 14.49 -3.00
CA LEU A 69 20.14 14.15 -3.49
C LEU A 69 20.51 12.68 -3.24
N ALA A 70 19.96 12.06 -2.20
CA ALA A 70 20.17 10.63 -1.91
C ALA A 70 19.69 9.76 -3.06
N GLY A 71 18.67 10.22 -3.81
CA GLY A 71 18.20 9.55 -5.00
C GLY A 71 19.22 9.44 -6.14
N LEU A 72 20.20 10.32 -6.18
CA LEU A 72 21.25 10.35 -7.21
C LEU A 72 22.52 9.56 -6.81
N VAL A 73 22.55 9.02 -5.58
CA VAL A 73 23.73 8.35 -5.03
C VAL A 73 23.44 6.88 -4.81
N PRO A 74 24.29 5.96 -5.31
CA PRO A 74 24.15 4.54 -5.05
C PRO A 74 24.04 4.24 -3.55
N ARG A 75 23.19 3.28 -3.19
CA ARG A 75 22.81 2.98 -1.80
C ARG A 75 23.99 2.58 -0.92
N GLU A 76 24.96 1.91 -1.49
CA GLU A 76 26.23 1.51 -0.83
C GLU A 76 27.01 2.71 -0.28
N ARG A 77 26.83 3.90 -0.87
CA ARG A 77 27.48 5.13 -0.45
C ARG A 77 26.69 5.95 0.58
N TRP A 78 25.51 5.50 1.00
CA TRP A 78 24.67 6.22 1.97
C TRP A 78 25.29 6.26 3.38
N THR A 79 26.23 5.38 3.70
CA THR A 79 27.02 5.41 4.94
C THR A 79 27.84 6.71 5.08
N ALA A 80 28.12 7.40 3.98
CA ALA A 80 28.81 8.68 3.98
C ALA A 80 27.92 9.84 4.48
N PHE A 81 26.60 9.69 4.50
CA PHE A 81 25.68 10.71 4.95
C PHE A 81 25.72 10.90 6.47
N LEU A 82 25.45 12.14 6.92
CA LEU A 82 25.31 12.47 8.35
C LEU A 82 23.96 12.01 8.94
N VAL A 83 23.08 11.49 8.12
CA VAL A 83 21.75 11.01 8.48
C VAL A 83 21.61 9.52 8.13
N THR A 84 20.90 8.77 8.97
CA THR A 84 20.62 7.36 8.68
C THR A 84 19.63 7.23 7.51
N PRO A 85 19.68 6.15 6.75
CA PRO A 85 18.68 5.85 5.70
C PRO A 85 17.25 5.96 6.22
N LYS A 86 16.98 5.50 7.45
CA LYS A 86 15.69 5.64 8.12
C LYS A 86 15.25 7.10 8.24
N THR A 87 16.15 8.01 8.60
CA THR A 87 15.82 9.45 8.73
C THR A 87 15.44 10.07 7.38
N ILE A 88 16.10 9.64 6.29
CA ILE A 88 15.79 10.09 4.94
C ILE A 88 14.38 9.60 4.53
N LEU A 89 14.08 8.33 4.74
CA LEU A 89 12.78 7.73 4.44
C LEU A 89 11.66 8.33 5.27
N ASP A 90 11.87 8.56 6.56
CA ASP A 90 10.89 9.20 7.44
C ASP A 90 10.64 10.66 7.04
N GLY A 91 11.68 11.37 6.57
CA GLY A 91 11.54 12.71 5.99
C GLY A 91 10.64 12.72 4.76
N HIS A 92 10.86 11.78 3.84
CA HIS A 92 10.02 11.60 2.65
C HIS A 92 8.57 11.26 3.00
N ARG A 93 8.34 10.31 3.92
CA ARG A 93 6.99 9.96 4.40
C ARG A 93 6.24 11.15 5.01
N ARG A 94 6.93 12.00 5.78
CA ARG A 94 6.32 13.22 6.35
C ARG A 94 5.95 14.24 5.28
N LEU A 95 6.75 14.36 4.21
CA LEU A 95 6.44 15.21 3.07
C LEU A 95 5.18 14.72 2.35
N LEU A 96 5.09 13.42 2.10
CA LEU A 96 3.90 12.78 1.52
C LEU A 96 2.67 13.01 2.39
N ALA A 97 2.78 12.75 3.69
CA ALA A 97 1.68 12.96 4.63
C ALA A 97 1.17 14.40 4.59
N ARG A 98 2.08 15.40 4.57
CA ARG A 98 1.68 16.82 4.48
C ARG A 98 0.95 17.15 3.18
N ARG A 99 1.37 16.60 2.05
CA ARG A 99 0.74 16.86 0.74
C ARG A 99 -0.64 16.21 0.61
N TRP A 100 -0.82 15.02 1.21
CA TRP A 100 -2.04 14.22 1.06
C TRP A 100 -2.94 14.24 2.30
N THR A 101 -2.53 14.94 3.37
CA THR A 101 -3.39 15.14 4.54
C THR A 101 -4.21 16.40 4.32
N TYR A 102 -5.49 16.24 4.07
CA TYR A 102 -6.45 17.33 3.98
C TYR A 102 -6.92 17.70 5.39
N PRO A 103 -6.52 18.87 5.93
CA PRO A 103 -6.80 19.25 7.32
C PRO A 103 -8.28 19.55 7.58
N HIS A 104 -9.09 19.67 6.53
CA HIS A 104 -10.48 20.01 6.67
C HIS A 104 -11.40 18.79 6.58
N ARG A 105 -11.37 17.91 7.56
CA ARG A 105 -12.54 17.08 7.82
C ARG A 105 -13.67 18.02 8.25
N ARG A 106 -14.68 18.17 7.42
CA ARG A 106 -15.93 18.76 7.87
C ARG A 106 -16.35 18.04 9.14
N PRO A 107 -16.79 18.76 10.20
CA PRO A 107 -17.30 18.11 11.39
C PRO A 107 -18.35 17.08 10.94
N GLY A 108 -18.23 15.86 11.45
CA GLY A 108 -19.17 14.78 11.13
C GLY A 108 -20.59 15.19 11.53
N ARG A 109 -21.58 14.45 11.03
CA ARG A 109 -22.99 14.66 11.46
C ARG A 109 -23.06 14.66 12.99
N PRO A 110 -23.78 15.63 13.60
CA PRO A 110 -23.98 15.67 15.04
C PRO A 110 -24.46 14.31 15.58
N PRO A 111 -24.08 13.93 16.79
CA PRO A 111 -24.58 12.71 17.42
C PRO A 111 -26.11 12.79 17.58
N LEU A 112 -26.76 11.62 17.55
CA LEU A 112 -28.19 11.52 17.84
C LEU A 112 -28.45 11.98 19.28
N GLY A 113 -29.58 12.66 19.49
CA GLY A 113 -30.03 13.04 20.82
C GLY A 113 -30.18 11.84 21.74
N ARG A 114 -29.92 12.02 23.02
CA ARG A 114 -29.94 10.95 24.04
C ARG A 114 -31.26 10.21 24.06
N GLU A 115 -32.38 10.92 24.00
CA GLU A 115 -33.74 10.35 23.99
C GLU A 115 -33.94 9.42 22.78
N THR A 116 -33.46 9.80 21.60
CA THR A 116 -33.55 8.98 20.40
C THR A 116 -32.71 7.69 20.54
N VAL A 117 -31.54 7.78 21.18
CA VAL A 117 -30.68 6.62 21.42
C VAL A 117 -31.35 5.66 22.39
N GLU A 118 -31.91 6.17 23.48
CA GLU A 118 -32.63 5.38 24.50
C GLU A 118 -33.87 4.69 23.90
N LEU A 119 -34.61 5.38 23.00
CA LEU A 119 -35.75 4.82 22.31
C LEU A 119 -35.34 3.70 21.36
N ILE A 120 -34.27 3.87 20.60
CA ILE A 120 -33.72 2.81 19.71
C ILE A 120 -33.36 1.56 20.51
N VAL A 121 -32.67 1.72 21.64
CA VAL A 121 -32.26 0.62 22.52
C VAL A 121 -33.48 -0.08 23.14
N ARG A 122 -34.48 0.69 23.58
CA ARG A 122 -35.74 0.15 24.13
C ARG A 122 -36.46 -0.71 23.10
N LEU A 123 -36.72 -0.17 21.90
CA LEU A 123 -37.40 -0.90 20.81
C LEU A 123 -36.68 -2.20 20.47
N ALA A 124 -35.35 -2.22 20.45
CA ALA A 124 -34.59 -3.41 20.18
C ALA A 124 -34.63 -4.46 21.29
N ARG A 125 -34.62 -4.03 22.57
CA ARG A 125 -34.70 -4.94 23.72
C ARG A 125 -36.09 -5.58 23.89
N GLU A 126 -37.12 -4.77 23.71
CA GLU A 126 -38.50 -5.25 23.77
C GLU A 126 -38.86 -6.15 22.61
N ASN A 127 -38.17 -5.99 21.45
CA ASN A 127 -38.45 -6.73 20.22
C ASN A 127 -37.17 -7.36 19.61
N PRO A 128 -36.59 -8.41 20.20
CA PRO A 128 -35.32 -9.00 19.77
C PRO A 128 -35.28 -9.49 18.30
N ARG A 129 -36.45 -9.75 17.71
CA ARG A 129 -36.57 -10.20 16.31
C ARG A 129 -36.69 -9.07 15.29
N TRP A 130 -36.67 -7.78 15.72
CA TRP A 130 -36.79 -6.66 14.80
C TRP A 130 -35.44 -6.34 14.17
N GLY A 131 -35.42 -6.33 12.84
CA GLY A 131 -34.26 -5.85 12.06
C GLY A 131 -34.20 -4.33 12.06
N TYR A 132 -33.02 -3.79 11.76
CA TYR A 132 -32.78 -2.34 11.72
C TYR A 132 -33.82 -1.55 10.92
N LEU A 133 -34.27 -2.07 9.77
CA LEU A 133 -35.27 -1.39 8.92
C LEU A 133 -36.64 -1.32 9.61
N ARG A 134 -37.01 -2.34 10.37
CA ARG A 134 -38.27 -2.33 11.12
C ARG A 134 -38.23 -1.32 12.24
N ILE A 135 -37.12 -1.25 12.97
CA ILE A 135 -36.91 -0.23 14.02
C ILE A 135 -36.95 1.18 13.40
N VAL A 136 -36.31 1.42 12.23
CA VAL A 136 -36.44 2.69 11.51
C VAL A 136 -37.87 3.01 11.15
N GLY A 137 -38.64 2.02 10.71
CA GLY A 137 -40.07 2.19 10.39
C GLY A 137 -40.91 2.62 11.60
N GLU A 138 -40.69 1.97 12.73
CA GLU A 138 -41.40 2.32 13.97
C GLU A 138 -41.01 3.70 14.51
N LEU A 139 -39.72 4.05 14.45
CA LEU A 139 -39.25 5.39 14.80
C LEU A 139 -39.87 6.47 13.90
N ARG A 140 -40.03 6.19 12.61
CA ARG A 140 -40.69 7.12 11.67
C ARG A 140 -42.17 7.36 12.02
N LYS A 141 -42.90 6.33 12.48
CA LYS A 141 -44.28 6.49 12.98
C LYS A 141 -44.35 7.39 14.20
N LEU A 142 -43.27 7.40 14.99
CA LEU A 142 -43.14 8.26 16.18
C LEU A 142 -42.58 9.65 15.86
N GLY A 143 -42.47 10.03 14.55
CA GLY A 143 -41.93 11.31 14.12
C GLY A 143 -40.40 11.41 14.13
N VAL A 144 -39.69 10.32 14.50
CA VAL A 144 -38.22 10.32 14.59
C VAL A 144 -37.60 9.80 13.31
N THR A 145 -36.90 10.67 12.56
CA THR A 145 -36.23 10.29 11.32
C THR A 145 -34.76 9.95 11.55
N VAL A 146 -34.44 8.67 11.42
CA VAL A 146 -33.06 8.15 11.57
C VAL A 146 -32.72 7.22 10.41
N SER A 147 -31.43 7.13 10.07
CA SER A 147 -30.97 6.20 9.06
C SER A 147 -30.79 4.79 9.63
N LYS A 148 -30.89 3.75 8.76
CA LYS A 148 -30.53 2.37 9.12
C LYS A 148 -29.14 2.26 9.71
N GLY A 149 -28.15 3.01 9.17
CA GLY A 149 -26.78 3.01 9.66
C GLY A 149 -26.67 3.57 11.09
N SER A 150 -27.44 4.62 11.41
CA SER A 150 -27.49 5.19 12.76
C SER A 150 -28.04 4.18 13.76
N VAL A 151 -29.16 3.51 13.44
CA VAL A 151 -29.73 2.45 14.28
C VAL A 151 -28.71 1.33 14.50
N ALA A 152 -28.06 0.84 13.43
CA ALA A 152 -27.05 -0.21 13.54
C ALA A 152 -25.89 0.19 14.44
N THR A 153 -25.40 1.43 14.31
CA THR A 153 -24.30 1.95 15.13
C THR A 153 -24.68 2.07 16.61
N VAL A 154 -25.88 2.55 16.90
CA VAL A 154 -26.38 2.65 18.28
C VAL A 154 -26.48 1.26 18.90
N LEU A 155 -27.11 0.30 18.23
CA LEU A 155 -27.29 -1.04 18.75
C LEU A 155 -25.95 -1.78 18.94
N ALA A 156 -24.99 -1.61 18.02
CA ALA A 156 -23.66 -2.16 18.17
C ALA A 156 -22.91 -1.61 19.39
N ARG A 157 -23.04 -0.29 19.67
CA ARG A 157 -22.43 0.35 20.86
C ARG A 157 -23.03 -0.17 22.17
N HIS A 158 -24.29 -0.58 22.15
CA HIS A 158 -24.98 -1.11 23.32
C HIS A 158 -24.93 -2.65 23.41
N GLY A 159 -24.09 -3.32 22.58
CA GLY A 159 -23.90 -4.76 22.60
C GLY A 159 -25.12 -5.58 22.15
N LEU A 160 -26.10 -4.94 21.50
CA LEU A 160 -27.30 -5.61 21.01
C LEU A 160 -27.02 -6.19 19.62
N PRO A 161 -27.13 -7.53 19.45
CA PRO A 161 -26.88 -8.16 18.16
C PRO A 161 -27.92 -7.71 17.11
N PRO A 162 -27.57 -7.75 15.80
CA PRO A 162 -28.57 -7.61 14.76
C PRO A 162 -29.62 -8.72 14.88
N ALA A 163 -30.85 -8.44 14.42
CA ALA A 163 -31.90 -9.46 14.30
C ALA A 163 -31.38 -10.75 13.64
N PRO A 164 -32.03 -11.91 13.86
CA PRO A 164 -31.49 -13.23 13.62
C PRO A 164 -30.67 -13.31 12.33
N ARG A 165 -29.45 -13.83 12.46
CA ARG A 165 -28.51 -13.99 11.36
C ARG A 165 -29.21 -14.73 10.22
N ARG A 166 -29.12 -14.23 9.02
CA ARG A 166 -29.53 -14.97 7.82
C ARG A 166 -28.83 -16.32 7.86
N GLU A 167 -29.58 -17.40 7.86
CA GLU A 167 -29.07 -18.76 7.73
C GLU A 167 -28.36 -18.86 6.37
N GLY A 168 -27.05 -19.00 6.41
CA GLY A 168 -26.21 -19.14 5.23
C GLY A 168 -24.76 -19.20 5.65
N PRO A 169 -23.87 -19.77 4.81
CA PRO A 169 -22.47 -19.86 5.14
C PRO A 169 -21.88 -18.47 5.38
N THR A 170 -21.05 -18.36 6.40
CA THR A 170 -20.29 -17.13 6.64
C THR A 170 -19.34 -16.90 5.46
N TRP A 171 -18.94 -15.62 5.25
CA TRP A 171 -17.95 -15.28 4.21
C TRP A 171 -16.67 -16.12 4.32
N SER A 172 -16.21 -16.38 5.54
CA SER A 172 -15.05 -17.23 5.79
C SER A 172 -15.27 -18.68 5.37
N GLN A 173 -16.46 -19.24 5.63
CA GLN A 173 -16.85 -20.58 5.19
C GLN A 173 -16.94 -20.68 3.67
N PHE A 174 -17.53 -19.66 3.02
CA PHE A 174 -17.56 -19.57 1.56
C PHE A 174 -16.16 -19.55 0.96
N LEU A 175 -15.27 -18.68 1.46
CA LEU A 175 -13.88 -18.61 1.01
C LEU A 175 -13.13 -19.93 1.19
N SER A 176 -13.32 -20.59 2.34
CA SER A 176 -12.64 -21.87 2.61
C SER A 176 -13.16 -22.99 1.70
N ALA A 177 -14.45 -23.05 1.45
CA ALA A 177 -15.07 -24.10 0.62
C ALA A 177 -14.77 -23.93 -0.88
N GLN A 178 -14.57 -22.70 -1.35
CA GLN A 178 -14.38 -22.38 -2.78
C GLN A 178 -12.95 -21.89 -3.12
N ALA A 179 -12.01 -21.97 -2.18
CA ALA A 179 -10.67 -21.34 -2.27
C ALA A 179 -9.97 -21.61 -3.61
N LYS A 180 -10.01 -22.87 -4.09
CA LYS A 180 -9.35 -23.28 -5.35
C LYS A 180 -9.88 -22.58 -6.59
N GLY A 181 -11.12 -22.11 -6.55
CA GLY A 181 -11.75 -21.42 -7.67
C GLY A 181 -11.88 -19.91 -7.49
N ILE A 182 -11.17 -19.32 -6.53
CA ILE A 182 -11.31 -17.89 -6.21
C ILE A 182 -10.03 -17.12 -6.52
N LEU A 183 -10.19 -16.03 -7.25
CA LEU A 183 -9.24 -14.95 -7.41
C LEU A 183 -9.64 -13.77 -6.51
N ALA A 184 -8.69 -13.02 -6.02
CA ALA A 184 -8.94 -11.74 -5.36
C ALA A 184 -8.07 -10.65 -6.01
N THR A 185 -8.63 -9.47 -6.22
CA THR A 185 -7.92 -8.34 -6.83
C THR A 185 -8.07 -7.09 -6.00
N ASP A 186 -7.06 -6.25 -6.06
CA ASP A 186 -7.07 -4.95 -5.43
C ASP A 186 -6.08 -4.00 -6.10
N PHE A 187 -6.16 -2.73 -5.71
CA PHE A 187 -5.18 -1.70 -6.02
C PHE A 187 -4.41 -1.30 -4.78
N PHE A 188 -3.13 -1.08 -4.94
CA PHE A 188 -2.38 -0.25 -3.98
C PHE A 188 -1.62 0.84 -4.72
N HIS A 189 -1.11 1.82 -3.97
CA HIS A 189 -0.32 2.89 -4.56
C HIS A 189 1.04 3.00 -3.88
N VAL A 190 1.99 3.48 -4.65
CA VAL A 190 3.34 3.83 -4.22
C VAL A 190 3.65 5.23 -4.68
N ASP A 191 4.17 6.06 -3.79
CA ASP A 191 4.57 7.42 -4.12
C ASP A 191 6.08 7.47 -4.34
N SER A 192 6.50 8.03 -5.49
CA SER A 192 7.90 8.18 -5.85
C SER A 192 8.61 9.28 -5.05
N VAL A 193 9.93 9.37 -5.18
CA VAL A 193 10.75 10.44 -4.61
C VAL A 193 10.28 11.82 -5.08
N THR A 194 9.82 11.91 -6.34
CA THR A 194 9.25 13.13 -6.92
C THR A 194 7.79 13.38 -6.55
N LEU A 195 7.25 12.64 -5.57
CA LEU A 195 5.85 12.73 -5.12
C LEU A 195 4.83 12.37 -6.20
N ARG A 196 5.24 11.64 -7.23
CA ARG A 196 4.34 11.10 -8.24
C ARG A 196 3.75 9.80 -7.74
N ARG A 197 2.43 9.68 -7.82
CA ARG A 197 1.70 8.48 -7.39
C ARG A 197 1.61 7.46 -8.51
N TYR A 198 1.99 6.23 -8.21
CA TYR A 198 1.84 5.07 -9.08
C TYR A 198 0.80 4.12 -8.47
N TYR A 199 -0.14 3.68 -9.28
CA TYR A 199 -1.14 2.69 -8.92
C TYR A 199 -0.71 1.33 -9.45
N VAL A 200 -0.83 0.32 -8.63
CA VAL A 200 -0.45 -1.06 -8.93
C VAL A 200 -1.70 -1.92 -8.88
N LEU A 201 -2.00 -2.60 -9.98
CA LEU A 201 -3.08 -3.58 -10.07
C LEU A 201 -2.49 -4.98 -10.00
N PHE A 202 -3.05 -5.83 -9.15
CA PHE A 202 -2.65 -7.21 -9.00
C PHE A 202 -3.84 -8.14 -8.78
N VAL A 203 -3.62 -9.43 -9.02
CA VAL A 203 -4.55 -10.52 -8.69
C VAL A 203 -3.80 -11.53 -7.84
N ILE A 204 -4.46 -12.07 -6.82
CA ILE A 204 -3.97 -13.18 -6.00
C ILE A 204 -4.94 -14.35 -6.05
N GLU A 205 -4.42 -15.55 -6.19
CA GLU A 205 -5.19 -16.77 -6.07
C GLU A 205 -5.40 -17.13 -4.60
N VAL A 206 -6.63 -17.34 -4.20
CA VAL A 206 -6.96 -17.52 -2.78
C VAL A 206 -6.42 -18.82 -2.20
N ASP A 207 -6.36 -19.89 -2.96
CA ASP A 207 -5.81 -21.18 -2.50
C ASP A 207 -4.28 -21.23 -2.58
N SER A 208 -3.74 -21.06 -3.78
CA SER A 208 -2.31 -21.18 -4.05
C SER A 208 -1.48 -20.02 -3.46
N ARG A 209 -2.08 -18.87 -3.23
CA ARG A 209 -1.41 -17.60 -2.86
C ARG A 209 -0.54 -17.03 -3.98
N VAL A 210 -0.57 -17.58 -5.17
CA VAL A 210 0.18 -17.03 -6.31
C VAL A 210 -0.34 -15.63 -6.62
N VAL A 211 0.58 -14.70 -6.77
CA VAL A 211 0.30 -13.31 -7.09
C VAL A 211 0.70 -13.03 -8.54
N HIS A 212 -0.19 -12.39 -9.25
CA HIS A 212 -0.01 -11.91 -10.61
C HIS A 212 -0.02 -10.39 -10.61
N LEU A 213 1.08 -9.78 -11.03
CA LEU A 213 1.17 -8.33 -11.20
C LEU A 213 0.61 -7.95 -12.57
N LEU A 214 -0.55 -7.29 -12.61
CA LEU A 214 -1.19 -6.94 -13.87
C LEU A 214 -0.59 -5.67 -14.49
N GLY A 215 -0.12 -4.75 -13.67
CA GLY A 215 0.59 -3.57 -14.17
C GLY A 215 0.66 -2.40 -13.20
N VAL A 216 1.42 -1.40 -13.61
CA VAL A 216 1.65 -0.14 -12.90
C VAL A 216 1.27 1.02 -13.81
N THR A 217 0.60 2.03 -13.27
CA THR A 217 0.21 3.24 -14.02
C THR A 217 0.16 4.46 -13.11
N THR A 218 0.29 5.64 -13.68
CA THR A 218 0.01 6.92 -12.98
C THR A 218 -1.47 7.28 -13.05
N ASN A 219 -2.19 6.74 -14.02
CA ASN A 219 -3.60 7.01 -14.24
C ASN A 219 -4.36 5.69 -14.48
N PRO A 220 -5.03 5.12 -13.46
CA PRO A 220 -5.81 3.90 -13.59
C PRO A 220 -7.16 4.16 -14.28
N ALA A 221 -7.13 4.67 -15.51
CA ALA A 221 -8.32 4.88 -16.34
C ALA A 221 -9.00 3.55 -16.66
N MET A 222 -10.32 3.59 -16.86
CA MET A 222 -11.15 2.42 -17.18
C MET A 222 -10.56 1.58 -18.32
N ALA A 223 -10.16 2.21 -19.43
CA ALA A 223 -9.60 1.52 -20.59
C ALA A 223 -8.33 0.72 -20.24
N TRP A 224 -7.45 1.31 -19.41
CA TRP A 224 -6.24 0.65 -18.96
C TRP A 224 -6.57 -0.57 -18.06
N VAL A 225 -7.49 -0.39 -17.11
CA VAL A 225 -7.90 -1.47 -16.18
C VAL A 225 -8.52 -2.64 -16.94
N VAL A 226 -9.41 -2.35 -17.89
CA VAL A 226 -10.05 -3.35 -18.75
C VAL A 226 -9.02 -4.06 -19.63
N GLN A 227 -8.05 -3.33 -20.20
CA GLN A 227 -7.01 -3.96 -21.02
C GLN A 227 -6.13 -4.90 -20.19
N ARG A 228 -5.78 -4.52 -18.94
CA ARG A 228 -5.03 -5.41 -18.04
C ARG A 228 -5.81 -6.64 -17.65
N ALA A 229 -7.13 -6.51 -17.46
CA ALA A 229 -8.00 -7.65 -17.24
C ALA A 229 -8.01 -8.61 -18.44
N ARG A 230 -8.13 -8.09 -19.66
CA ARG A 230 -8.11 -8.89 -20.89
C ARG A 230 -6.82 -9.67 -21.05
N ASN A 231 -5.66 -9.00 -20.85
CA ASN A 231 -4.38 -9.67 -20.93
C ASN A 231 -4.30 -10.82 -19.93
N PHE A 232 -4.69 -10.57 -18.68
CA PHE A 232 -4.67 -11.60 -17.63
C PHE A 232 -5.64 -12.76 -17.91
N THR A 233 -6.82 -12.47 -18.43
CA THR A 233 -7.77 -13.53 -18.79
C THR A 233 -7.26 -14.39 -19.95
N SER A 234 -6.57 -13.80 -20.94
CA SER A 234 -5.89 -14.53 -21.99
C SER A 234 -4.79 -15.44 -21.44
N ASP A 235 -3.93 -14.90 -20.53
CA ASP A 235 -2.88 -15.69 -19.87
C ASP A 235 -3.45 -16.89 -19.10
N LEU A 236 -4.64 -16.73 -18.48
CA LEU A 236 -5.31 -17.82 -17.77
C LEU A 236 -5.84 -18.91 -18.73
N GLU A 237 -6.41 -18.51 -19.87
CA GLU A 237 -6.90 -19.43 -20.90
C GLU A 237 -5.74 -20.21 -21.52
N ASP A 238 -4.64 -19.51 -21.90
CA ASP A 238 -3.44 -20.12 -22.46
C ASP A 238 -2.78 -21.12 -21.49
N ALA A 239 -2.80 -20.82 -20.19
CA ALA A 239 -2.31 -21.72 -19.15
C ALA A 239 -3.33 -22.84 -18.76
N GLY A 240 -4.50 -22.89 -19.37
CA GLY A 240 -5.56 -23.87 -19.06
C GLY A 240 -6.12 -23.75 -17.65
N ARG A 241 -5.96 -22.60 -17.00
CA ARG A 241 -6.34 -22.39 -15.60
C ARG A 241 -7.77 -21.90 -15.49
N ARG A 242 -8.56 -22.55 -14.63
CA ARG A 242 -9.98 -22.23 -14.46
C ARG A 242 -10.29 -21.75 -13.07
N PHE A 243 -10.94 -20.60 -12.99
CA PHE A 243 -11.48 -20.02 -11.76
C PHE A 243 -12.98 -19.81 -11.92
N ARG A 244 -13.68 -19.62 -10.80
CA ARG A 244 -15.15 -19.44 -10.78
C ARG A 244 -15.55 -18.07 -10.30
N PHE A 245 -14.74 -17.47 -9.40
CA PHE A 245 -15.05 -16.22 -8.74
C PHE A 245 -13.86 -15.29 -8.73
N LEU A 246 -14.12 -13.99 -8.91
CA LEU A 246 -13.17 -12.91 -8.68
C LEU A 246 -13.72 -12.01 -7.58
N ILE A 247 -13.04 -11.95 -6.44
CA ILE A 247 -13.38 -11.02 -5.37
C ILE A 247 -12.66 -9.69 -5.61
N ARG A 248 -13.41 -8.61 -5.57
CA ARG A 248 -12.88 -7.24 -5.66
C ARG A 248 -13.51 -6.32 -4.61
N ASN A 249 -12.83 -5.27 -4.26
CA ASN A 249 -13.41 -4.21 -3.45
C ASN A 249 -14.41 -3.38 -4.28
N ARG A 250 -14.99 -2.34 -3.66
CA ARG A 250 -15.94 -1.42 -4.30
C ARG A 250 -15.26 -0.14 -4.81
N ASP A 251 -13.97 -0.22 -5.15
CA ASP A 251 -13.27 0.90 -5.75
C ASP A 251 -13.90 1.23 -7.12
N THR A 252 -14.09 2.51 -7.39
CA THR A 252 -14.68 3.01 -8.65
C THR A 252 -13.86 2.66 -9.90
N LYS A 253 -12.59 2.29 -9.72
CA LYS A 253 -11.72 1.81 -10.79
C LYS A 253 -12.18 0.48 -11.38
N PHE A 254 -12.89 -0.35 -10.59
CA PHE A 254 -13.49 -1.60 -11.05
C PHE A 254 -14.88 -1.33 -11.60
N THR A 255 -14.96 -1.11 -12.89
CA THR A 255 -16.20 -0.79 -13.61
C THR A 255 -16.94 -2.07 -14.03
N ALA A 256 -18.18 -1.92 -14.50
CA ALA A 256 -18.95 -3.03 -15.06
C ALA A 256 -18.21 -3.69 -16.25
N SER A 257 -17.51 -2.90 -17.08
CA SER A 257 -16.71 -3.42 -18.20
C SER A 257 -15.55 -4.33 -17.74
N PHE A 258 -14.97 -4.06 -16.57
CA PHE A 258 -13.97 -4.93 -15.96
C PHE A 258 -14.60 -6.29 -15.57
N ASP A 259 -15.77 -6.26 -14.94
CA ASP A 259 -16.50 -7.49 -14.54
C ASP A 259 -16.89 -8.33 -15.76
N GLU A 260 -17.33 -7.69 -16.86
CA GLU A 260 -17.70 -8.38 -18.10
C GLU A 260 -16.54 -9.12 -18.76
N VAL A 261 -15.30 -8.63 -18.66
CA VAL A 261 -14.12 -9.35 -19.17
C VAL A 261 -13.95 -10.70 -18.47
N PHE A 262 -14.07 -10.73 -17.15
CA PHE A 262 -13.97 -11.99 -16.40
C PHE A 262 -15.18 -12.90 -16.62
N LYS A 263 -16.37 -12.33 -16.76
CA LYS A 263 -17.59 -13.06 -17.03
C LYS A 263 -17.55 -13.78 -18.39
N ALA A 264 -16.88 -13.19 -19.39
CA ALA A 264 -16.71 -13.79 -20.71
C ALA A 264 -16.00 -15.15 -20.66
N ILE A 265 -15.10 -15.37 -19.70
CA ILE A 265 -14.40 -16.64 -19.44
C ILE A 265 -15.01 -17.45 -18.30
N GLY A 266 -16.26 -17.15 -17.90
CA GLY A 266 -17.00 -17.89 -16.87
C GLY A 266 -16.63 -17.55 -15.42
N ILE A 267 -15.89 -16.47 -15.16
CA ILE A 267 -15.53 -16.02 -13.82
C ILE A 267 -16.52 -14.95 -13.35
N SER A 268 -17.26 -15.23 -12.27
CA SER A 268 -18.22 -14.30 -11.68
C SER A 268 -17.52 -13.30 -10.74
N ALA A 269 -17.60 -12.02 -11.05
CA ALA A 269 -17.07 -10.96 -10.18
C ALA A 269 -18.00 -10.74 -8.98
N ILE A 270 -17.44 -10.78 -7.77
CA ILE A 270 -18.13 -10.57 -6.50
C ILE A 270 -17.54 -9.34 -5.82
N ALA A 271 -18.35 -8.27 -5.71
CA ALA A 271 -17.99 -7.12 -4.93
C ALA A 271 -18.09 -7.43 -3.42
N THR A 272 -17.06 -7.06 -2.64
CA THR A 272 -17.08 -7.28 -1.19
C THR A 272 -18.28 -6.60 -0.52
N PRO A 273 -18.87 -7.21 0.54
CA PRO A 273 -19.94 -6.56 1.27
C PRO A 273 -19.52 -5.20 1.84
N VAL A 274 -20.46 -4.27 1.93
CA VAL A 274 -20.20 -2.94 2.48
C VAL A 274 -19.69 -3.05 3.92
N ARG A 275 -18.61 -2.33 4.23
CA ARG A 275 -17.97 -2.31 5.57
C ARG A 275 -17.47 -3.67 6.05
N SER A 276 -17.05 -4.53 5.15
CA SER A 276 -16.53 -5.85 5.46
C SER A 276 -15.06 -5.97 5.04
N PRO A 277 -14.10 -5.34 5.75
CA PRO A 277 -12.69 -5.32 5.37
C PRO A 277 -12.12 -6.74 5.26
N LYS A 278 -12.58 -7.67 6.08
CA LYS A 278 -12.14 -9.08 6.04
C LYS A 278 -12.55 -9.82 4.75
N ALA A 279 -13.41 -9.24 3.94
CA ALA A 279 -13.91 -9.92 2.74
C ALA A 279 -12.86 -10.02 1.62
N ASN A 280 -11.87 -9.11 1.58
CA ASN A 280 -10.71 -9.15 0.69
C ASN A 280 -9.38 -9.33 1.44
N ALA A 281 -9.42 -10.07 2.55
CA ALA A 281 -8.29 -10.21 3.48
C ALA A 281 -7.01 -10.76 2.83
N PHE A 282 -7.12 -11.51 1.73
CA PHE A 282 -5.97 -12.06 1.02
C PHE A 282 -5.22 -10.97 0.25
N ALA A 283 -5.94 -10.16 -0.51
CA ALA A 283 -5.37 -9.03 -1.22
C ALA A 283 -4.83 -7.96 -0.23
N GLU A 284 -5.58 -7.63 0.82
CA GLU A 284 -5.14 -6.69 1.85
C GLU A 284 -3.85 -7.16 2.56
N ARG A 285 -3.76 -8.46 2.86
CA ARG A 285 -2.55 -9.04 3.47
C ARG A 285 -1.36 -8.96 2.53
N PHE A 286 -1.55 -9.24 1.24
CA PHE A 286 -0.49 -9.09 0.25
C PHE A 286 0.00 -7.64 0.16
N VAL A 287 -0.92 -6.68 0.07
CA VAL A 287 -0.59 -5.24 0.07
C VAL A 287 0.25 -4.85 1.28
N ARG A 288 -0.13 -5.34 2.48
CA ARG A 288 0.65 -5.10 3.70
C ARG A 288 2.05 -5.69 3.57
N THR A 289 2.15 -6.95 3.13
CA THR A 289 3.43 -7.62 2.94
C THR A 289 4.32 -6.88 1.96
N VAL A 290 3.79 -6.49 0.78
CA VAL A 290 4.56 -5.70 -0.19
C VAL A 290 5.05 -4.39 0.42
N ARG A 291 4.21 -3.69 1.18
CA ARG A 291 4.58 -2.42 1.82
C ARG A 291 5.67 -2.60 2.85
N ASP A 292 5.53 -3.62 3.70
CA ASP A 292 6.51 -3.92 4.74
C ASP A 292 7.85 -4.37 4.15
N ASP A 293 7.84 -5.12 3.05
CA ASP A 293 9.04 -5.72 2.46
C ASP A 293 9.74 -4.78 1.43
N CYS A 294 9.01 -3.88 0.71
CA CYS A 294 9.57 -3.13 -0.41
C CYS A 294 9.40 -1.61 -0.36
N PRO A 295 8.21 -1.02 -0.67
CA PRO A 295 8.09 0.42 -0.91
C PRO A 295 8.41 1.27 0.31
N ASP A 296 8.24 0.71 1.51
CA ASP A 296 8.52 1.40 2.76
C ASP A 296 10.02 1.50 3.07
N HIS A 297 10.85 0.71 2.36
CA HIS A 297 12.29 0.62 2.53
C HIS A 297 13.08 1.09 1.29
N LEU A 298 12.40 1.35 0.17
CA LEU A 298 13.01 1.76 -1.09
C LEU A 298 12.55 3.16 -1.52
N LEU A 299 13.46 3.93 -2.08
CA LEU A 299 13.13 5.18 -2.76
C LEU A 299 12.84 4.89 -4.23
N ILE A 300 11.58 5.03 -4.62
CA ILE A 300 11.16 4.79 -6.00
C ILE A 300 11.35 6.06 -6.83
N TYR A 301 12.12 5.95 -7.91
CA TYR A 301 12.46 7.09 -8.78
C TYR A 301 11.57 7.20 -10.02
N SER A 302 11.20 6.04 -10.58
CA SER A 302 10.44 5.97 -11.83
C SER A 302 9.47 4.80 -11.82
N MET A 303 8.56 4.80 -12.79
CA MET A 303 7.63 3.69 -13.01
C MET A 303 8.36 2.39 -13.37
N CYS A 304 9.38 2.47 -14.24
CA CYS A 304 10.18 1.29 -14.62
C CYS A 304 10.93 0.71 -13.41
N HIS A 305 11.47 1.57 -12.54
CA HIS A 305 12.11 1.13 -11.29
C HIS A 305 11.12 0.43 -10.38
N LEU A 306 9.92 0.99 -10.20
CA LEU A 306 8.86 0.34 -9.42
C LEU A 306 8.45 -1.01 -10.00
N GLN A 307 8.32 -1.10 -11.34
CA GLN A 307 7.98 -2.36 -12.01
C GLN A 307 9.05 -3.44 -11.78
N ALA A 308 10.32 -3.09 -11.88
CA ALA A 308 11.44 -4.02 -11.62
C ALA A 308 11.43 -4.50 -10.17
N VAL A 309 11.31 -3.59 -9.20
CA VAL A 309 11.23 -3.90 -7.77
C VAL A 309 10.05 -4.82 -7.47
N LEU A 310 8.87 -4.53 -8.02
CA LEU A 310 7.68 -5.36 -7.80
C LEU A 310 7.79 -6.72 -8.48
N ALA A 311 8.40 -6.81 -9.66
CA ALA A 311 8.63 -8.08 -10.34
C ALA A 311 9.53 -8.99 -9.50
N ASP A 312 10.64 -8.46 -8.97
CA ASP A 312 11.55 -9.20 -8.10
C ASP A 312 10.87 -9.62 -6.79
N HIS A 313 10.08 -8.72 -6.17
CA HIS A 313 9.34 -9.07 -4.97
C HIS A 313 8.28 -10.13 -5.22
N VAL A 314 7.49 -10.03 -6.30
CA VAL A 314 6.46 -11.02 -6.64
C VAL A 314 7.09 -12.37 -6.95
N ARG A 315 8.24 -12.41 -7.64
CA ARG A 315 9.00 -13.64 -7.84
C ARG A 315 9.40 -14.24 -6.50
N HIS A 316 10.03 -13.45 -5.60
CA HIS A 316 10.38 -13.89 -4.25
C HIS A 316 9.15 -14.42 -3.49
N TYR A 317 8.05 -13.66 -3.51
CA TYR A 317 6.81 -14.02 -2.85
C TYR A 317 6.24 -15.35 -3.35
N ASN A 318 6.25 -15.58 -4.66
CA ASN A 318 5.69 -16.77 -5.27
C ASN A 318 6.60 -18.00 -5.15
N GLU A 319 7.91 -17.83 -5.26
CA GLU A 319 8.85 -18.94 -5.44
C GLU A 319 9.69 -19.24 -4.20
N ALA A 320 10.00 -18.24 -3.38
CA ALA A 320 10.94 -18.39 -2.28
C ALA A 320 10.31 -18.24 -0.89
N ARG A 321 9.25 -17.45 -0.75
CA ARG A 321 8.67 -17.14 0.56
C ARG A 321 7.78 -18.25 1.09
N PRO A 322 8.04 -18.80 2.31
CA PRO A 322 7.15 -19.76 2.96
C PRO A 322 5.86 -19.10 3.47
N HIS A 323 4.71 -19.73 3.26
CA HIS A 323 3.42 -19.21 3.68
C HIS A 323 2.76 -20.05 4.78
N ARG A 324 2.46 -19.44 5.94
CA ARG A 324 1.81 -20.12 7.08
C ARG A 324 0.50 -20.81 6.68
N GLY A 325 -0.30 -20.17 5.85
CA GLY A 325 -1.58 -20.70 5.37
C GLY A 325 -1.45 -21.89 4.41
N ARG A 326 -0.24 -22.19 3.95
CA ARG A 326 0.11 -23.31 3.08
C ARG A 326 1.04 -24.34 3.76
N LYS A 327 0.99 -24.44 5.08
CA LYS A 327 1.89 -25.31 5.85
C LYS A 327 3.37 -25.04 5.59
N LEU A 328 3.72 -23.77 5.42
CA LEU A 328 5.05 -23.25 5.11
C LEU A 328 5.57 -23.60 3.69
N ALA A 329 4.73 -24.11 2.80
CA ALA A 329 5.08 -24.24 1.39
C ALA A 329 5.03 -22.87 0.67
N THR A 330 5.81 -22.76 -0.41
CA THR A 330 5.76 -21.62 -1.33
C THR A 330 4.51 -21.68 -2.22
N PRO A 331 4.01 -20.56 -2.75
CA PRO A 331 2.88 -20.52 -3.68
C PRO A 331 3.11 -21.35 -4.94
N LEU A 332 4.25 -21.17 -5.57
CA LEU A 332 4.70 -22.03 -6.66
C LEU A 332 5.62 -23.11 -6.08
N PRO A 333 5.48 -24.36 -6.56
CA PRO A 333 6.39 -25.42 -6.13
C PRO A 333 7.81 -25.07 -6.59
N ARG A 334 8.75 -25.11 -5.65
CA ARG A 334 10.17 -25.08 -6.02
C ARG A 334 10.55 -26.43 -6.62
N HIS A 335 11.29 -26.41 -7.71
CA HIS A 335 11.97 -27.61 -8.20
C HIS A 335 12.85 -28.16 -7.07
N ASP A 336 13.00 -29.48 -7.02
CA ASP A 336 13.74 -30.18 -5.98
C ASP A 336 15.10 -29.52 -5.73
N GLN A 337 15.23 -28.91 -4.55
CA GLN A 337 16.50 -28.37 -4.11
C GLN A 337 17.36 -29.52 -3.54
N PRO A 338 18.69 -29.50 -3.77
CA PRO A 338 19.56 -30.44 -3.14
C PRO A 338 19.40 -30.40 -1.61
N ARG A 339 19.23 -31.56 -0.98
CA ARG A 339 19.07 -31.66 0.48
C ARG A 339 20.41 -31.53 1.22
N THR A 340 21.51 -31.65 0.50
CA THR A 340 22.89 -31.56 0.97
C THR A 340 23.63 -30.52 0.14
N GLY A 341 24.63 -29.87 0.69
CA GLY A 341 25.41 -28.82 0.03
C GLY A 341 25.54 -27.58 0.90
N GLU A 342 26.45 -26.68 0.54
CA GLU A 342 26.69 -25.43 1.22
C GLU A 342 25.47 -24.51 1.10
N ILE A 343 25.17 -23.76 2.16
CA ILE A 343 24.07 -22.78 2.14
C ILE A 343 24.58 -21.50 1.48
N CYS A 344 24.01 -21.19 0.33
CA CYS A 344 24.29 -19.98 -0.41
C CYS A 344 23.22 -18.93 -0.12
N ARG A 345 23.66 -17.72 0.17
CA ARG A 345 22.77 -16.54 0.32
C ARG A 345 22.70 -15.78 -1.00
N ARG A 346 21.50 -15.47 -1.44
CA ARG A 346 21.24 -14.60 -2.57
C ARG A 346 20.52 -13.34 -2.10
N ASP A 347 21.09 -12.19 -2.40
CA ASP A 347 20.51 -10.91 -2.06
C ASP A 347 19.43 -10.52 -3.10
N VAL A 348 18.26 -10.11 -2.61
CA VAL A 348 17.12 -9.69 -3.40
C VAL A 348 16.75 -8.27 -3.00
N LEU A 349 16.42 -7.42 -3.98
CA LEU A 349 16.03 -6.02 -3.76
C LEU A 349 17.10 -5.18 -3.04
N GLY A 350 18.38 -5.37 -3.39
CA GLY A 350 19.48 -4.59 -2.84
C GLY A 350 19.61 -4.75 -1.31
N ASP A 351 19.80 -5.98 -0.85
CA ASP A 351 19.99 -6.37 0.55
C ASP A 351 18.78 -6.13 1.47
N ILE A 352 17.57 -5.99 0.93
CA ILE A 352 16.36 -5.88 1.75
C ILE A 352 15.84 -7.26 2.11
N ILE A 353 15.90 -8.21 1.17
CA ILE A 353 15.44 -9.58 1.33
C ILE A 353 16.61 -10.50 1.00
N TYR A 354 16.75 -11.57 1.77
CA TYR A 354 17.73 -12.61 1.54
C TYR A 354 17.03 -13.94 1.23
N GLU A 355 17.44 -14.60 0.16
CA GLU A 355 17.05 -15.96 -0.16
C GLU A 355 18.19 -16.89 0.16
N TYR A 356 17.87 -18.08 0.65
CA TYR A 356 18.85 -19.10 1.03
C TYR A 356 18.55 -20.37 0.26
N ASP A 357 19.54 -20.83 -0.49
CA ASP A 357 19.48 -22.06 -1.28
C ASP A 357 20.69 -22.94 -0.95
N ARG A 358 20.63 -24.23 -1.24
CA ARG A 358 21.80 -25.11 -1.17
C ARG A 358 22.46 -25.19 -2.52
N ALA A 359 23.77 -25.09 -2.53
CA ALA A 359 24.56 -25.37 -3.73
C ALA A 359 24.31 -26.81 -4.20
N ALA A 360 24.24 -27.00 -5.52
CA ALA A 360 24.07 -28.33 -6.13
C ALA A 360 25.34 -29.17 -5.98
#